data_428d00fc824038602d38d53ce028b73c
#
_entry.id   428d00fc824038602d38d53ce028b73c
#
_cell.length_a   1.000
_cell.length_b   1.000
_cell.length_c   1.000
_cell.angle_alpha   90.00
_cell.angle_beta   90.00
_cell.angle_gamma   90.00
#
_symmetry.space_group_name_H-M   'P 1'
#
loop_
_entity.id
_entity.type
_entity.pdbx_description
1 polymer ?
#
loop_
_entity_poly.entity_id
_entity_poly.type
_entity_poly.pdbx_seq_one_letter_code
_entity_poly.pdbx_strand_id
1 'polypeptide(L)'
;MVIFFTPINLIVKAPLQSYGISYENAKGNVFSGDFRHVKLSNLLISNINYKNSYSHVGLKTNITDGFYFTSTILTSFDLRKITVTNSKYSRDFKLSFIPVINIETELEELILEDFKCIRINGDTYIKSRIFKERLIGELSCTDDLYKIILFDRKYNQLGLITTDFNYIYLDIKDSALNENLSILNINGGINLKIPVKDLLE
;
A
#
# COMPACT_ATOMS: atom_id res chain seq x y z
N MET A 1 -34.61 4.80 2.33
CA MET A 1 -34.67 3.78 1.23
C MET A 1 -34.08 4.22 -0.10
N VAL A 2 -34.05 5.50 -0.43
CA VAL A 2 -33.53 6.01 -1.73
C VAL A 2 -32.01 5.81 -1.89
N ILE A 3 -31.22 5.95 -0.81
CA ILE A 3 -29.73 5.85 -0.87
C ILE A 3 -29.25 4.48 -1.38
N PHE A 4 -29.98 3.41 -1.08
CA PHE A 4 -29.55 2.06 -1.45
C PHE A 4 -29.52 1.79 -2.97
N PHE A 5 -30.34 2.51 -3.72
CA PHE A 5 -30.40 2.40 -5.17
C PHE A 5 -29.72 3.56 -5.92
N THR A 6 -29.18 4.52 -5.16
CA THR A 6 -28.45 5.64 -5.77
C THR A 6 -27.17 5.11 -6.44
N PRO A 7 -26.91 5.48 -7.68
CA PRO A 7 -25.65 5.12 -8.35
C PRO A 7 -24.44 5.57 -7.53
N ILE A 8 -23.49 4.68 -7.33
CA ILE A 8 -22.33 4.94 -6.49
C ILE A 8 -21.55 6.19 -6.92
N ASN A 9 -21.50 6.46 -8.21
CA ASN A 9 -20.84 7.64 -8.77
C ASN A 9 -21.35 8.97 -8.19
N LEU A 10 -22.64 9.07 -7.88
CA LEU A 10 -23.22 10.28 -7.28
C LEU A 10 -22.85 10.45 -5.82
N ILE A 11 -22.56 9.37 -5.12
CA ILE A 11 -22.25 9.38 -3.67
C ILE A 11 -20.78 9.66 -3.42
N VAL A 12 -19.90 9.01 -4.18
CA VAL A 12 -18.45 8.97 -3.85
C VAL A 12 -17.60 9.91 -4.66
N LYS A 13 -18.11 10.52 -5.74
CA LYS A 13 -17.30 11.35 -6.63
C LYS A 13 -16.58 12.49 -5.89
N ALA A 14 -17.32 13.29 -5.15
CA ALA A 14 -16.75 14.44 -4.43
C ALA A 14 -15.79 14.00 -3.29
N PRO A 15 -16.17 13.05 -2.40
CA PRO A 15 -15.23 12.53 -1.40
C PRO A 15 -13.95 11.96 -2.01
N LEU A 16 -14.03 11.10 -3.02
CA LEU A 16 -12.82 10.50 -3.60
C LEU A 16 -11.90 11.54 -4.25
N GLN A 17 -12.47 12.54 -4.92
CA GLN A 17 -11.68 13.63 -5.50
C GLN A 17 -10.96 14.47 -4.45
N SER A 18 -11.53 14.67 -3.26
CA SER A 18 -10.85 15.40 -2.17
C SER A 18 -9.62 14.66 -1.64
N TYR A 19 -9.55 13.35 -1.81
CA TYR A 19 -8.38 12.52 -1.49
C TYR A 19 -7.44 12.28 -2.69
N GLY A 20 -7.61 13.02 -3.79
CA GLY A 20 -6.79 12.85 -4.99
C GLY A 20 -7.08 11.56 -5.79
N ILE A 21 -8.20 10.89 -5.48
CA ILE A 21 -8.63 9.68 -6.20
C ILE A 21 -9.54 10.09 -7.35
N SER A 22 -9.19 9.71 -8.56
CA SER A 22 -10.00 9.88 -9.77
C SER A 22 -10.30 8.53 -10.44
N TYR A 23 -11.36 8.48 -11.21
CA TYR A 23 -11.75 7.31 -12.00
C TYR A 23 -12.50 7.75 -13.25
N GLU A 24 -12.46 6.96 -14.30
CA GLU A 24 -13.17 7.27 -15.56
C GLU A 24 -14.63 6.88 -15.48
N ASN A 25 -14.95 5.74 -14.88
CA ASN A 25 -16.31 5.21 -14.80
C ASN A 25 -16.52 4.50 -13.47
N ALA A 26 -17.72 4.61 -12.93
CA ALA A 26 -18.17 3.86 -11.77
C ALA A 26 -19.56 3.30 -12.04
N LYS A 27 -19.73 2.01 -11.82
CA LYS A 27 -20.99 1.30 -11.94
C LYS A 27 -21.32 0.61 -10.62
N GLY A 28 -22.60 0.47 -10.34
CA GLY A 28 -23.08 -0.20 -9.14
C GLY A 28 -23.78 0.74 -8.17
N ASN A 29 -23.95 0.27 -6.96
CA ASN A 29 -24.65 0.94 -5.86
C ASN A 29 -23.86 0.82 -4.57
N VAL A 30 -24.44 1.20 -3.41
CA VAL A 30 -23.76 1.15 -2.11
C VAL A 30 -23.30 -0.26 -1.73
N PHE A 31 -23.91 -1.33 -2.23
CA PHE A 31 -23.57 -2.69 -1.85
C PHE A 31 -22.46 -3.31 -2.69
N SER A 32 -22.45 -3.02 -3.98
CA SER A 32 -21.43 -3.57 -4.86
C SER A 32 -21.29 -2.78 -6.15
N GLY A 33 -20.14 -2.85 -6.74
CA GLY A 33 -19.86 -2.20 -8.01
C GLY A 33 -18.41 -2.30 -8.43
N ASP A 34 -18.12 -1.57 -9.51
CA ASP A 34 -16.80 -1.45 -10.06
C ASP A 34 -16.44 0.02 -10.35
N PHE A 35 -15.18 0.34 -10.13
CA PHE A 35 -14.55 1.56 -10.59
C PHE A 35 -13.51 1.21 -11.64
N ARG A 36 -13.52 1.92 -12.78
CA ARG A 36 -12.58 1.69 -13.88
C ARG A 36 -11.56 2.80 -13.98
N HIS A 37 -10.32 2.41 -14.31
CA HIS A 37 -9.19 3.31 -14.45
C HIS A 37 -9.04 4.24 -13.24
N VAL A 38 -9.02 3.63 -12.05
CA VAL A 38 -8.82 4.35 -10.80
C VAL A 38 -7.40 4.84 -10.75
N LYS A 39 -7.24 6.13 -10.46
CA LYS A 39 -5.95 6.78 -10.25
C LYS A 39 -5.90 7.40 -8.87
N LEU A 40 -4.78 7.25 -8.19
CA LEU A 40 -4.42 8.01 -7.00
C LEU A 40 -3.35 9.00 -7.42
N SER A 41 -3.69 10.29 -7.49
CA SER A 41 -2.86 11.29 -8.16
C SER A 41 -2.59 10.86 -9.61
N ASN A 42 -1.32 10.63 -10.00
CA ASN A 42 -0.93 10.16 -11.33
C ASN A 42 -0.76 8.62 -11.41
N LEU A 43 -0.77 7.93 -10.26
CA LEU A 43 -0.61 6.48 -10.23
C LEU A 43 -1.89 5.77 -10.66
N LEU A 44 -1.83 5.07 -11.79
CA LEU A 44 -2.92 4.17 -12.20
C LEU A 44 -2.94 2.95 -11.28
N ILE A 45 -3.99 2.81 -10.47
CA ILE A 45 -4.15 1.65 -9.59
C ILE A 45 -4.69 0.45 -10.39
N SER A 46 -5.71 0.60 -11.17
CA SER A 46 -6.35 -0.40 -12.03
C SER A 46 -7.88 -0.29 -11.95
N ASN A 47 -8.57 -1.36 -12.32
CA ASN A 47 -10.00 -1.48 -12.09
C ASN A 47 -10.24 -2.07 -10.70
N ILE A 48 -11.11 -1.46 -9.93
CA ILE A 48 -11.43 -1.88 -8.57
C ILE A 48 -12.85 -2.40 -8.51
N ASN A 49 -13.02 -3.62 -8.04
CA ASN A 49 -14.33 -4.16 -7.68
C ASN A 49 -14.49 -4.07 -6.16
N TYR A 50 -15.67 -3.72 -5.71
CA TYR A 50 -15.99 -3.68 -4.29
C TYR A 50 -17.31 -4.40 -3.99
N LYS A 51 -17.38 -4.95 -2.79
CA LYS A 51 -18.60 -5.55 -2.23
C LYS A 51 -18.73 -5.17 -0.78
N ASN A 52 -19.80 -4.48 -0.45
CA ASN A 52 -20.12 -4.04 0.89
C ASN A 52 -21.13 -4.98 1.55
N SER A 53 -20.96 -5.21 2.84
CA SER A 53 -21.90 -5.90 3.69
C SER A 53 -21.91 -5.25 5.07
N TYR A 54 -23.05 -5.29 5.73
CA TYR A 54 -23.16 -4.81 7.10
C TYR A 54 -22.82 -5.93 8.07
N SER A 55 -22.13 -5.58 9.13
CA SER A 55 -21.89 -6.42 10.29
C SER A 55 -22.44 -5.73 11.55
N HIS A 56 -22.46 -6.45 12.66
CA HIS A 56 -22.90 -5.86 13.94
C HIS A 56 -21.94 -4.77 14.49
N VAL A 57 -20.73 -4.69 13.96
CA VAL A 57 -19.71 -3.71 14.40
C VAL A 57 -19.43 -2.62 13.38
N GLY A 58 -19.93 -2.72 12.16
CA GLY A 58 -19.67 -1.73 11.13
C GLY A 58 -19.93 -2.18 9.70
N LEU A 59 -19.39 -1.43 8.76
CA LEU A 59 -19.43 -1.71 7.33
C LEU A 59 -18.21 -2.52 6.93
N LYS A 60 -18.41 -3.70 6.38
CA LYS A 60 -17.36 -4.54 5.79
C LYS A 60 -17.33 -4.35 4.29
N THR A 61 -16.19 -3.91 3.76
CA THR A 61 -15.93 -3.71 2.34
C THR A 61 -14.84 -4.68 1.88
N ASN A 62 -15.16 -5.53 0.91
CA ASN A 62 -14.16 -6.33 0.20
C ASN A 62 -13.81 -5.60 -1.09
N ILE A 63 -12.51 -5.42 -1.33
CA ILE A 63 -11.98 -4.72 -2.50
C ILE A 63 -11.01 -5.66 -3.23
N THR A 64 -11.07 -5.68 -4.55
CA THR A 64 -10.11 -6.40 -5.38
C THR A 64 -9.97 -5.74 -6.75
N ASP A 65 -8.77 -5.74 -7.31
CA ASP A 65 -8.53 -5.41 -8.71
C ASP A 65 -8.47 -6.65 -9.61
N GLY A 66 -8.66 -7.84 -9.02
CA GLY A 66 -8.68 -9.13 -9.71
C GLY A 66 -7.29 -9.76 -9.91
N PHE A 67 -6.17 -9.01 -9.79
CA PHE A 67 -4.83 -9.52 -10.09
C PHE A 67 -3.78 -9.22 -9.03
N TYR A 68 -3.64 -7.96 -8.64
CA TYR A 68 -2.49 -7.50 -7.83
C TYR A 68 -2.87 -7.03 -6.44
N PHE A 69 -4.17 -6.78 -6.22
CA PHE A 69 -4.65 -6.24 -4.97
C PHE A 69 -5.95 -6.90 -4.52
N THR A 70 -5.98 -7.31 -3.27
CA THR A 70 -7.20 -7.71 -2.57
C THR A 70 -7.13 -7.22 -1.14
N SER A 71 -8.25 -6.83 -0.57
CA SER A 71 -8.32 -6.36 0.82
C SER A 71 -9.73 -6.50 1.37
N THR A 72 -9.81 -6.71 2.67
CA THR A 72 -11.06 -6.61 3.44
C THR A 72 -10.91 -5.47 4.42
N ILE A 73 -11.80 -4.47 4.34
CA ILE A 73 -11.83 -3.30 5.20
C ILE A 73 -13.09 -3.37 6.04
N LEU A 74 -12.96 -3.30 7.36
CA LEU A 74 -14.04 -3.14 8.31
C LEU A 74 -13.96 -1.75 8.93
N THR A 75 -14.98 -0.94 8.70
CA THR A 75 -15.07 0.41 9.24
C THR A 75 -16.18 0.46 10.28
N SER A 76 -15.90 0.91 11.51
CA SER A 76 -16.91 1.10 12.55
C SER A 76 -17.94 2.15 12.13
N PHE A 77 -19.15 2.09 12.69
CA PHE A 77 -20.21 3.02 12.32
C PHE A 77 -19.91 4.47 12.68
N ASP A 78 -19.09 4.72 13.69
CA ASP A 78 -18.62 6.06 14.08
C ASP A 78 -17.41 6.54 13.28
N LEU A 79 -16.92 5.72 12.32
CA LEU A 79 -15.76 5.97 11.45
C LEU A 79 -14.42 6.14 12.20
N ARG A 80 -14.38 5.87 13.50
CA ARG A 80 -13.15 6.02 14.29
C ARG A 80 -12.20 4.86 14.15
N LYS A 81 -12.73 3.66 13.94
CA LYS A 81 -11.91 2.46 13.80
C LYS A 81 -12.01 1.87 12.41
N ILE A 82 -10.86 1.69 11.78
CA ILE A 82 -10.72 1.03 10.48
C ILE A 82 -9.81 -0.18 10.70
N THR A 83 -10.29 -1.35 10.35
CA THR A 83 -9.50 -2.59 10.36
C THR A 83 -9.38 -3.10 8.94
N VAL A 84 -8.15 -3.25 8.47
CA VAL A 84 -7.84 -3.82 7.16
C VAL A 84 -7.27 -5.21 7.39
N THR A 85 -7.80 -6.20 6.70
CA THR A 85 -7.36 -7.60 6.85
C THR A 85 -7.23 -8.30 5.51
N ASN A 86 -6.44 -9.37 5.49
CA ASN A 86 -6.28 -10.23 4.31
C ASN A 86 -5.94 -9.45 3.04
N SER A 87 -5.07 -8.45 3.17
CA SER A 87 -4.65 -7.65 2.04
C SER A 87 -3.41 -8.26 1.39
N LYS A 88 -3.48 -8.41 0.07
CA LYS A 88 -2.34 -8.81 -0.75
C LYS A 88 -2.12 -7.75 -1.80
N TYR A 89 -0.86 -7.42 -1.99
CA TYR A 89 -0.43 -6.46 -2.99
C TYR A 89 0.84 -6.99 -3.66
N SER A 90 0.90 -6.90 -4.98
CA SER A 90 2.09 -7.25 -5.74
C SER A 90 2.27 -6.28 -6.89
N ARG A 91 3.45 -5.68 -7.02
CA ARG A 91 3.74 -4.75 -8.11
C ARG A 91 5.21 -4.67 -8.45
N ASP A 92 5.47 -4.47 -9.74
CA ASP A 92 6.78 -4.11 -10.27
C ASP A 92 6.93 -2.60 -10.37
N PHE A 93 7.97 -2.06 -9.73
CA PHE A 93 8.37 -0.66 -9.84
C PHE A 93 9.54 -0.52 -10.80
N LYS A 94 9.38 0.36 -11.79
CA LYS A 94 10.42 0.71 -12.75
C LYS A 94 10.86 2.13 -12.46
N LEU A 95 12.05 2.28 -11.93
CA LEU A 95 12.69 3.58 -11.75
C LEU A 95 13.75 3.76 -12.84
N SER A 96 13.90 4.97 -13.39
CA SER A 96 14.74 5.25 -14.57
C SER A 96 16.20 4.79 -14.44
N PHE A 97 16.72 4.70 -13.22
CA PHE A 97 18.14 4.40 -12.95
C PHE A 97 18.35 3.09 -12.19
N ILE A 98 17.29 2.40 -11.80
CA ILE A 98 17.35 1.21 -10.94
C ILE A 98 16.68 0.05 -11.65
N PRO A 99 17.25 -1.16 -11.61
CA PRO A 99 16.57 -2.35 -12.10
C PRO A 99 15.19 -2.52 -11.45
N VAL A 100 14.27 -3.13 -12.18
CA VAL A 100 12.90 -3.39 -11.71
C VAL A 100 12.92 -3.95 -10.28
N ILE A 101 12.15 -3.33 -9.42
CA ILE A 101 11.94 -3.77 -8.04
C ILE A 101 10.54 -4.37 -7.96
N ASN A 102 10.46 -5.66 -7.68
CA ASN A 102 9.21 -6.33 -7.36
C ASN A 102 8.95 -6.23 -5.87
N ILE A 103 7.77 -5.75 -5.49
CA ILE A 103 7.31 -5.67 -4.09
C ILE A 103 6.03 -6.48 -3.97
N GLU A 104 6.06 -7.46 -3.07
CA GLU A 104 4.92 -8.27 -2.67
C GLU A 104 4.66 -8.01 -1.18
N THR A 105 3.45 -7.63 -0.82
CA THR A 105 3.06 -7.40 0.59
C THR A 105 1.85 -8.26 0.91
N GLU A 106 1.93 -8.99 2.00
CA GLU A 106 0.83 -9.73 2.61
C GLU A 106 0.55 -9.11 3.98
N LEU A 107 -0.52 -8.35 4.06
CA LEU A 107 -0.97 -7.71 5.28
C LEU A 107 -2.04 -8.58 5.94
N GLU A 108 -1.74 -9.12 7.11
CA GLU A 108 -2.69 -9.88 7.90
C GLU A 108 -3.71 -8.96 8.56
N GLU A 109 -3.21 -7.90 9.21
CA GLU A 109 -4.03 -6.93 9.92
C GLU A 109 -3.38 -5.55 9.96
N LEU A 110 -4.21 -4.51 9.75
CA LEU A 110 -3.89 -3.11 10.07
C LEU A 110 -5.08 -2.53 10.82
N ILE A 111 -4.83 -1.97 12.00
CA ILE A 111 -5.84 -1.29 12.81
C ILE A 111 -5.47 0.18 12.88
N LEU A 112 -6.40 1.02 12.46
CA LEU A 112 -6.35 2.47 12.61
C LEU A 112 -7.44 2.91 13.58
N GLU A 113 -7.09 3.80 14.51
CA GLU A 113 -8.06 4.51 15.37
C GLU A 113 -7.82 6.01 15.24
N ASP A 114 -8.89 6.76 14.94
CA ASP A 114 -8.83 8.18 14.62
C ASP A 114 -7.74 8.49 13.56
N PHE A 115 -7.62 7.61 12.55
CA PHE A 115 -6.64 7.62 11.45
C PHE A 115 -5.17 7.43 11.89
N LYS A 116 -4.92 7.08 13.15
CA LYS A 116 -3.58 6.72 13.63
C LYS A 116 -3.37 5.22 13.62
N CYS A 117 -2.18 4.80 13.25
CA CYS A 117 -1.84 3.39 13.26
C CYS A 117 -1.66 2.88 14.69
N ILE A 118 -2.54 1.98 15.10
CA ILE A 118 -2.45 1.30 16.41
C ILE A 118 -1.66 0.00 16.28
N ARG A 119 -1.90 -0.72 15.19
CA ARG A 119 -1.26 -2.01 14.95
C ARG A 119 -1.18 -2.30 13.47
N ILE A 120 -0.07 -2.85 13.06
CA ILE A 120 0.11 -3.45 11.73
C ILE A 120 0.82 -4.79 11.90
N ASN A 121 0.36 -5.82 11.20
CA ASN A 121 0.97 -7.13 11.14
C ASN A 121 0.95 -7.64 9.71
N GLY A 122 2.08 -8.09 9.21
CA GLY A 122 2.23 -8.60 7.87
C GLY A 122 3.67 -8.58 7.39
N ASP A 123 3.88 -9.20 6.25
CA ASP A 123 5.19 -9.34 5.63
C ASP A 123 5.24 -8.62 4.29
N THR A 124 6.42 -8.10 3.99
CA THR A 124 6.75 -7.55 2.67
C THR A 124 7.96 -8.27 2.12
N TYR A 125 7.90 -8.60 0.85
CA TYR A 125 8.99 -9.24 0.14
C TYR A 125 9.46 -8.33 -0.98
N ILE A 126 10.76 -8.04 -0.99
CA ILE A 126 11.36 -7.16 -1.99
C ILE A 126 12.38 -7.96 -2.79
N LYS A 127 12.19 -8.00 -4.10
CA LYS A 127 13.09 -8.65 -5.05
C LYS A 127 13.55 -7.68 -6.11
N SER A 128 14.86 -7.61 -6.32
CA SER A 128 15.48 -6.85 -7.42
C SER A 128 16.85 -7.42 -7.71
N ARG A 129 17.40 -7.10 -8.90
CA ARG A 129 18.78 -7.43 -9.25
C ARG A 129 19.82 -6.62 -8.47
N ILE A 130 19.40 -5.54 -7.80
CA ILE A 130 20.29 -4.76 -6.93
C ILE A 130 20.63 -5.48 -5.63
N PHE A 131 19.79 -6.41 -5.18
CA PHE A 131 20.00 -7.16 -3.96
C PHE A 131 20.64 -8.52 -4.22
N LYS A 132 21.48 -8.97 -3.31
CA LYS A 132 22.09 -10.32 -3.34
C LYS A 132 21.04 -11.41 -3.29
N GLU A 133 19.96 -11.16 -2.55
CA GLU A 133 18.84 -12.07 -2.38
C GLU A 133 17.51 -11.31 -2.19
N ARG A 134 16.40 -12.04 -2.12
CA ARG A 134 15.09 -11.51 -1.75
C ARG A 134 15.14 -11.03 -0.31
N LEU A 135 14.78 -9.78 -0.08
CA LEU A 135 14.65 -9.21 1.27
C LEU A 135 13.26 -9.55 1.83
N ILE A 136 13.23 -9.81 3.13
CA ILE A 136 12.01 -10.03 3.91
C ILE A 136 11.81 -8.79 4.76
N GLY A 137 10.64 -8.17 4.70
CA GLY A 137 10.32 -6.97 5.46
C GLY A 137 9.21 -7.25 6.46
N GLU A 138 9.45 -6.96 7.72
CA GLU A 138 8.42 -6.97 8.77
C GLU A 138 7.81 -5.59 8.90
N LEU A 139 6.47 -5.53 8.84
CA LEU A 139 5.71 -4.30 8.96
C LEU A 139 5.51 -3.93 10.43
N SER A 140 5.70 -2.67 10.73
CA SER A 140 5.37 -2.09 12.04
C SER A 140 4.93 -0.65 11.91
N CYS A 141 4.22 -0.12 12.91
CA CYS A 141 3.92 1.30 12.98
C CYS A 141 4.16 1.85 14.39
N THR A 142 4.57 3.11 14.46
CA THR A 142 4.81 3.84 15.70
C THR A 142 4.54 5.31 15.43
N ASP A 143 3.64 5.92 16.20
CA ASP A 143 3.38 7.37 16.17
C ASP A 143 3.21 7.96 14.75
N ASP A 144 2.29 7.42 13.97
CA ASP A 144 1.99 7.81 12.58
C ASP A 144 3.12 7.52 11.56
N LEU A 145 4.21 6.89 11.98
CA LEU A 145 5.26 6.39 11.10
C LEU A 145 5.05 4.91 10.80
N TYR A 146 5.02 4.58 9.53
CA TYR A 146 5.04 3.19 9.09
C TYR A 146 6.48 2.77 8.82
N LYS A 147 6.82 1.59 9.30
CA LYS A 147 8.18 1.04 9.21
C LYS A 147 8.16 -0.34 8.60
N ILE A 148 9.15 -0.62 7.77
CA ILE A 148 9.45 -1.95 7.25
C ILE A 148 10.90 -2.23 7.61
N ILE A 149 11.12 -3.19 8.50
CA ILE A 149 12.47 -3.64 8.84
C ILE A 149 12.84 -4.76 7.87
N LEU A 150 13.93 -4.58 7.13
CA LEU A 150 14.37 -5.51 6.10
C LEU A 150 15.39 -6.50 6.64
N PHE A 151 15.21 -7.78 6.35
CA PHE A 151 16.05 -8.88 6.78
C PHE A 151 16.50 -9.73 5.58
N ASP A 152 17.61 -10.44 5.77
CA ASP A 152 17.98 -11.57 4.93
C ASP A 152 17.24 -12.86 5.39
N ARG A 153 17.49 -13.98 4.67
CA ARG A 153 16.92 -15.29 5.04
C ARG A 153 17.40 -15.83 6.40
N LYS A 154 18.47 -15.25 6.97
CA LYS A 154 19.01 -15.63 8.27
C LYS A 154 18.56 -14.69 9.38
N TYR A 155 17.59 -13.79 9.08
CA TYR A 155 17.10 -12.74 9.99
C TYR A 155 18.17 -11.73 10.44
N ASN A 156 19.21 -11.50 9.63
CA ASN A 156 20.09 -10.36 9.85
C ASN A 156 19.42 -9.11 9.28
N GLN A 157 19.35 -8.05 10.08
CA GLN A 157 18.78 -6.78 9.63
C GLN A 157 19.68 -6.13 8.57
N LEU A 158 19.13 -5.94 7.40
CA LEU A 158 19.80 -5.37 6.23
C LEU A 158 19.35 -3.94 5.89
N GLY A 159 18.23 -3.48 6.43
CA GLY A 159 17.78 -2.12 6.18
C GLY A 159 16.53 -1.75 6.93
N LEU A 160 16.07 -0.54 6.67
CA LEU A 160 14.87 0.06 7.21
C LEU A 160 14.22 0.95 6.16
N ILE A 161 12.93 0.81 5.99
CA ILE A 161 12.09 1.74 5.23
C ILE A 161 11.14 2.40 6.20
N THR A 162 11.05 3.73 6.19
CA THR A 162 10.05 4.46 6.98
C THR A 162 9.30 5.43 6.09
N THR A 163 8.04 5.69 6.39
CA THR A 163 7.24 6.70 5.68
C THR A 163 6.34 7.47 6.63
N ASP A 164 6.25 8.79 6.38
CA ASP A 164 5.36 9.73 7.05
C ASP A 164 4.29 10.28 6.09
N PHE A 165 3.96 9.54 5.01
CA PHE A 165 3.09 9.91 3.90
C PHE A 165 3.61 11.04 2.98
N ASN A 166 4.55 11.88 3.42
CA ASN A 166 5.17 12.90 2.58
C ASN A 166 6.46 12.39 1.94
N TYR A 167 7.21 11.59 2.70
CA TYR A 167 8.50 11.05 2.30
C TYR A 167 8.62 9.58 2.63
N ILE A 168 9.33 8.87 1.78
CA ILE A 168 9.85 7.53 2.06
C ILE A 168 11.34 7.66 2.32
N TYR A 169 11.76 7.20 3.48
CA TYR A 169 13.17 7.10 3.88
C TYR A 169 13.61 5.66 3.71
N LEU A 170 14.62 5.46 2.90
CA LEU A 170 15.19 4.15 2.59
C LEU A 170 16.62 4.10 3.12
N ASP A 171 16.88 3.23 4.05
CA ASP A 171 18.22 2.95 4.57
C ASP A 171 18.52 1.46 4.39
N ILE A 172 19.44 1.13 3.47
CA ILE A 172 19.82 -0.24 3.15
C ILE A 172 21.32 -0.39 3.27
N LYS A 173 21.74 -1.36 4.07
CA LYS A 173 23.16 -1.68 4.27
C LYS A 173 23.81 -2.20 2.99
N ASP A 174 25.07 -1.89 2.83
CA ASP A 174 25.90 -2.37 1.71
C ASP A 174 25.92 -3.91 1.59
N SER A 175 25.87 -4.60 2.72
CA SER A 175 25.84 -6.07 2.76
C SER A 175 24.64 -6.69 2.02
N ALA A 176 23.54 -5.93 1.84
CA ALA A 176 22.36 -6.35 1.09
C ALA A 176 22.55 -6.23 -0.43
N LEU A 177 23.47 -5.39 -0.87
CA LEU A 177 23.62 -5.01 -2.27
C LEU A 177 24.49 -6.00 -3.04
N ASN A 178 24.17 -6.17 -4.32
CA ASN A 178 24.97 -7.01 -5.22
C ASN A 178 26.29 -6.31 -5.58
N GLU A 179 27.40 -7.00 -5.45
CA GLU A 179 28.76 -6.48 -5.68
C GLU A 179 28.96 -5.88 -7.08
N ASN A 180 28.23 -6.36 -8.07
CA ASN A 180 28.30 -5.85 -9.45
C ASN A 180 27.66 -4.46 -9.64
N LEU A 181 27.06 -3.89 -8.60
CA LEU A 181 26.42 -2.57 -8.62
C LEU A 181 27.19 -1.50 -7.86
N SER A 182 28.51 -1.66 -7.78
CA SER A 182 29.42 -0.70 -7.13
C SER A 182 29.29 0.75 -7.66
N ILE A 183 28.64 0.96 -8.80
CA ILE A 183 28.35 2.30 -9.35
C ILE A 183 27.34 3.08 -8.46
N LEU A 184 26.50 2.39 -7.68
CA LEU A 184 25.57 3.00 -6.74
C LEU A 184 26.11 3.01 -5.30
N ASN A 185 27.31 2.49 -5.11
CA ASN A 185 27.92 2.34 -3.78
C ASN A 185 28.53 3.66 -3.32
N ILE A 186 27.70 4.53 -2.82
CA ILE A 186 28.11 5.76 -2.16
C ILE A 186 28.23 5.45 -0.66
N ASN A 187 29.44 5.12 -0.21
CA ASN A 187 29.81 5.09 1.21
C ASN A 187 28.97 4.20 2.15
N GLY A 188 28.87 2.90 1.87
CA GLY A 188 28.42 1.93 2.90
C GLY A 188 26.93 1.61 2.89
N GLY A 189 26.23 1.82 1.77
CA GLY A 189 24.81 1.46 1.63
C GLY A 189 23.99 2.45 0.81
N ILE A 190 22.69 2.25 0.74
CA ILE A 190 21.73 3.17 0.10
C ILE A 190 21.01 3.94 1.20
N ASN A 191 21.16 5.26 1.21
CA ASN A 191 20.38 6.15 2.06
C ASN A 191 19.67 7.18 1.16
N LEU A 192 18.36 7.05 1.03
CA LEU A 192 17.53 7.88 0.15
C LEU A 192 16.34 8.45 0.89
N LYS A 193 16.03 9.69 0.59
CA LYS A 193 14.77 10.35 0.97
C LYS A 193 14.01 10.64 -0.32
N ILE A 194 12.89 9.96 -0.53
CA ILE A 194 12.10 10.04 -1.75
C ILE A 194 10.77 10.71 -1.40
N PRO A 195 10.41 11.85 -2.00
CA PRO A 195 9.08 12.41 -1.87
C PRO A 195 8.04 11.43 -2.41
N VAL A 196 6.96 11.18 -1.67
CA VAL A 196 5.90 10.25 -2.11
C VAL A 196 5.30 10.68 -3.44
N LYS A 197 5.19 11.99 -3.70
CA LYS A 197 4.71 12.54 -4.97
C LYS A 197 5.52 12.07 -6.19
N ASP A 198 6.83 11.88 -6.03
CA ASP A 198 7.73 11.51 -7.14
C ASP A 198 7.61 10.00 -7.49
N LEU A 199 7.02 9.20 -6.59
CA LEU A 199 6.70 7.79 -6.87
C LEU A 199 5.35 7.63 -7.56
N LEU A 200 4.54 8.68 -7.57
CA LEU A 200 3.20 8.69 -8.13
C LEU A 200 3.16 9.28 -9.56
N GLU A 201 4.29 9.77 -10.06
CA GLU A 201 4.50 10.23 -11.43
C GLU A 201 4.94 9.07 -12.35
#